data_c13677764e07eb7436b7c43f79559d84
#
_entry.id   c13677764e07eb7436b7c43f79559d84
#
_cell.length_a   1.000
_cell.length_b   1.000
_cell.length_c   1.000
_cell.angle_alpha   90.00
_cell.angle_beta   90.00
_cell.angle_gamma   90.00
#
_symmetry.space_group_name_H-M   'P 1'
#
loop_
_entity.id
_entity.type
_entity.pdbx_description
1 polymer ?
#
loop_
_entity_poly.entity_id
_entity_poly.type
_entity_poly.pdbx_seq_one_letter_code
_entity_poly.pdbx_strand_id
1 'polypeptide(L)'
;WLLLWAVAALAGLKPLRSAPPRSAARTQAHEIERLRSLAQAGIAVPAVLHVEPGFFVMRHCEGQRLDQLLAAADERALQWWQRGLEMLLAVHLAGQYLGQAFARNFIGQGDRLVALDFEDDPLAAMSLPQAQARDWMAYLHSSARALRALPPALRDTLPGRLRAVLA
;
A
#
# COMPACT_ATOMS: atom_id res chain seq x y z
N TRP A 1 16.59 6.13 -10.44
CA TRP A 1 16.18 6.80 -9.19
C TRP A 1 16.50 8.29 -9.22
N LEU A 2 17.73 8.70 -9.53
CA LEU A 2 18.14 10.11 -9.62
C LEU A 2 17.33 10.90 -10.66
N LEU A 3 16.98 10.30 -11.78
CA LEU A 3 16.21 10.94 -12.84
C LEU A 3 14.74 11.18 -12.42
N LEU A 4 14.12 10.21 -11.76
CA LEU A 4 12.78 10.35 -11.19
C LEU A 4 12.77 11.40 -10.07
N TRP A 5 13.81 11.45 -9.25
CA TRP A 5 13.97 12.46 -8.21
C TRP A 5 14.10 13.88 -8.82
N ALA A 6 14.92 14.02 -9.87
CA ALA A 6 15.10 15.30 -10.56
C ALA A 6 13.80 15.78 -11.23
N VAL A 7 13.07 14.88 -11.90
CA VAL A 7 11.76 15.20 -12.52
C VAL A 7 10.73 15.57 -11.46
N ALA A 8 10.66 14.84 -10.35
CA ALA A 8 9.74 15.13 -9.25
C ALA A 8 10.08 16.46 -8.56
N ALA A 9 11.37 16.78 -8.43
CA ALA A 9 11.83 18.06 -7.87
C ALA A 9 11.48 19.25 -8.79
N LEU A 10 11.71 19.11 -10.10
CA LEU A 10 11.40 20.12 -11.11
C LEU A 10 9.89 20.35 -11.28
N ALA A 11 9.10 19.29 -11.18
CA ALA A 11 7.63 19.36 -11.31
C ALA A 11 6.92 19.73 -10.00
N GLY A 12 7.64 19.94 -8.88
CA GLY A 12 7.04 20.23 -7.58
C GLY A 12 6.26 19.06 -6.97
N LEU A 13 6.39 17.84 -7.52
CA LEU A 13 5.65 16.64 -7.11
C LEU A 13 6.31 15.98 -5.89
N LYS A 14 6.16 16.61 -4.73
CA LYS A 14 6.70 16.12 -3.46
C LYS A 14 6.38 14.66 -3.14
N PRO A 15 5.17 14.11 -3.44
CA PRO A 15 4.86 12.69 -3.18
C PRO A 15 5.72 11.69 -3.95
N LEU A 16 6.42 12.10 -5.02
CA LEU A 16 7.30 11.23 -5.79
C LEU A 16 8.76 11.20 -5.29
N ARG A 17 9.09 11.95 -4.24
CA ARG A 17 10.42 11.92 -3.64
C ARG A 17 10.67 10.59 -2.95
N SER A 18 11.85 10.01 -3.18
CA SER A 18 12.29 8.84 -2.43
C SER A 18 12.72 9.24 -1.02
N ALA A 19 12.46 8.37 -0.04
CA ALA A 19 13.03 8.51 1.28
C ALA A 19 14.57 8.37 1.22
N PRO A 20 15.31 9.08 2.08
CA PRO A 20 16.75 8.94 2.15
C PRO A 20 17.14 7.52 2.58
N PRO A 21 18.26 6.97 2.07
CA PRO A 21 18.74 5.64 2.45
C PRO A 21 19.04 5.59 3.95
N ARG A 22 18.71 4.47 4.58
CA ARG A 22 18.93 4.22 6.01
C ARG A 22 19.88 3.06 6.23
N SER A 23 20.44 2.96 7.43
CA SER A 23 21.13 1.75 7.85
C SER A 23 20.13 0.60 8.04
N ALA A 24 20.58 -0.65 7.85
CA ALA A 24 19.73 -1.84 8.03
C ALA A 24 19.02 -1.87 9.41
N ALA A 25 19.73 -1.50 10.48
CA ALA A 25 19.16 -1.44 11.82
C ALA A 25 18.03 -0.39 11.94
N ARG A 26 18.15 0.77 11.28
CA ARG A 26 17.10 1.79 11.27
C ARG A 26 15.91 1.37 10.42
N THR A 27 16.15 0.69 9.30
CA THR A 27 15.08 0.13 8.47
C THR A 27 14.28 -0.91 9.25
N GLN A 28 14.97 -1.86 9.90
CA GLN A 28 14.34 -2.88 10.75
C GLN A 28 13.50 -2.24 11.88
N ALA A 29 14.06 -1.28 12.61
CA ALA A 29 13.35 -0.62 13.70
C ALA A 29 12.10 0.12 13.20
N HIS A 30 12.21 0.80 12.07
CA HIS A 30 11.09 1.50 11.44
C HIS A 30 9.99 0.53 11.02
N GLU A 31 10.33 -0.56 10.32
CA GLU A 31 9.34 -1.54 9.87
C GLU A 31 8.58 -2.19 11.04
N ILE A 32 9.30 -2.55 12.12
CA ILE A 32 8.68 -3.06 13.35
C ILE A 32 7.74 -2.03 13.98
N GLU A 33 8.15 -0.77 14.05
CA GLU A 33 7.31 0.32 14.57
C GLU A 33 6.06 0.51 13.71
N ARG A 34 6.20 0.50 12.38
CA ARG A 34 5.07 0.61 11.46
C ARG A 34 4.07 -0.54 11.63
N LEU A 35 4.56 -1.78 11.68
CA LEU A 35 3.71 -2.96 11.92
C LEU A 35 2.91 -2.83 13.21
N ARG A 36 3.55 -2.42 14.31
CA ARG A 36 2.89 -2.22 15.60
C ARG A 36 1.89 -1.08 15.59
N SER A 37 2.25 0.06 15.03
CA SER A 37 1.40 1.25 14.95
C SER A 37 0.14 0.98 14.10
N LEU A 38 0.30 0.33 12.95
CA LEU A 38 -0.82 -0.06 12.09
C LEU A 38 -1.74 -1.08 12.78
N ALA A 39 -1.17 -2.10 13.44
CA ALA A 39 -1.95 -3.06 14.21
C ALA A 39 -2.74 -2.39 15.35
N GLN A 40 -2.15 -1.44 16.08
CA GLN A 40 -2.83 -0.65 17.12
C GLN A 40 -3.97 0.21 16.54
N ALA A 41 -3.82 0.68 15.31
CA ALA A 41 -4.85 1.41 14.58
C ALA A 41 -5.94 0.49 13.98
N GLY A 42 -5.92 -0.82 14.25
CA GLY A 42 -6.89 -1.79 13.74
C GLY A 42 -6.67 -2.22 12.29
N ILE A 43 -5.55 -1.86 11.69
CA ILE A 43 -5.21 -2.24 10.32
C ILE A 43 -4.63 -3.65 10.30
N ALA A 44 -5.13 -4.48 9.37
CA ALA A 44 -4.65 -5.86 9.23
C ALA A 44 -3.23 -5.89 8.64
N VAL A 45 -2.27 -6.24 9.48
CA VAL A 45 -0.84 -6.42 9.17
C VAL A 45 -0.31 -7.66 9.87
N PRO A 46 0.84 -8.24 9.44
CA PRO A 46 1.45 -9.36 10.15
C PRO A 46 1.82 -8.99 11.59
N ALA A 47 1.54 -9.89 12.54
CA ALA A 47 2.02 -9.73 13.92
C ALA A 47 3.53 -9.94 13.98
N VAL A 48 4.24 -9.04 14.64
CA VAL A 48 5.67 -9.23 15.00
C VAL A 48 5.74 -10.26 16.13
N LEU A 49 6.42 -11.36 15.90
CA LEU A 49 6.52 -12.50 16.82
C LEU A 49 7.81 -12.46 17.64
N HIS A 50 8.91 -12.06 17.04
CA HIS A 50 10.24 -12.01 17.68
C HIS A 50 11.12 -10.95 17.04
N VAL A 51 11.99 -10.34 17.82
CA VAL A 51 12.91 -9.28 17.35
C VAL A 51 14.31 -9.56 17.89
N GLU A 52 15.30 -9.58 16.99
CA GLU A 52 16.72 -9.69 17.28
C GLU A 52 17.51 -8.58 16.51
N PRO A 53 18.72 -8.27 16.91
CA PRO A 53 19.58 -7.41 16.12
C PRO A 53 19.82 -7.99 14.71
N GLY A 54 19.39 -7.27 13.68
CA GLY A 54 19.58 -7.63 12.27
C GLY A 54 18.45 -8.43 11.62
N PHE A 55 17.51 -8.98 12.39
CA PHE A 55 16.29 -9.60 11.84
C PHE A 55 15.11 -9.55 12.82
N PHE A 56 13.92 -9.74 12.31
CA PHE A 56 12.72 -10.00 13.12
C PHE A 56 11.86 -11.07 12.44
N VAL A 57 11.02 -11.71 13.22
CA VAL A 57 10.08 -12.73 12.76
C VAL A 57 8.68 -12.18 12.84
N MET A 58 7.94 -12.28 11.75
CA MET A 58 6.52 -11.93 11.71
C MET A 58 5.67 -13.14 11.34
N ARG A 59 4.40 -13.09 11.70
CA ARG A 59 3.44 -14.14 11.34
C ARG A 59 3.32 -14.26 9.84
N HIS A 60 3.42 -15.48 9.32
CA HIS A 60 3.17 -15.74 7.91
C HIS A 60 1.70 -15.43 7.56
N CYS A 61 1.49 -14.74 6.44
CA CYS A 61 0.18 -14.44 5.89
C CYS A 61 -0.13 -15.44 4.78
N GLU A 62 -1.04 -16.37 5.05
CA GLU A 62 -1.55 -17.29 4.03
C GLU A 62 -2.48 -16.56 3.07
N GLY A 63 -2.40 -16.89 1.79
CA GLY A 63 -3.27 -16.29 0.76
C GLY A 63 -2.54 -15.95 -0.54
N GLN A 64 -3.20 -15.21 -1.39
CA GLN A 64 -2.64 -14.76 -2.67
C GLN A 64 -2.38 -13.27 -2.66
N ARG A 65 -1.34 -12.84 -3.35
CA ARG A 65 -1.06 -11.42 -3.54
C ARG A 65 -2.18 -10.76 -4.35
N LEU A 66 -2.50 -9.53 -4.00
CA LEU A 66 -3.58 -8.78 -4.66
C LEU A 66 -3.34 -8.60 -6.16
N ASP A 67 -2.10 -8.37 -6.61
CA ASP A 67 -1.79 -8.27 -8.04
C ASP A 67 -2.10 -9.56 -8.81
N GLN A 68 -1.97 -10.72 -8.17
CA GLN A 68 -2.36 -12.03 -8.74
C GLN A 68 -3.88 -12.20 -8.74
N LEU A 69 -4.56 -11.78 -7.66
CA LEU A 69 -6.03 -11.82 -7.59
C LEU A 69 -6.68 -10.92 -8.64
N LEU A 70 -6.07 -9.75 -8.91
CA LEU A 70 -6.53 -8.83 -9.94
C LEU A 70 -6.32 -9.37 -11.38
N ALA A 71 -5.37 -10.28 -11.57
CA ALA A 71 -5.09 -10.85 -12.89
C ALA A 71 -6.22 -11.72 -13.45
N ALA A 72 -7.17 -12.17 -12.62
CA ALA A 72 -8.36 -12.89 -13.08
C ALA A 72 -9.29 -12.04 -13.95
N ALA A 73 -9.23 -10.72 -13.84
CA ALA A 73 -9.96 -9.73 -14.64
C ALA A 73 -11.49 -9.97 -14.68
N ASP A 74 -12.06 -10.39 -13.56
CA ASP A 74 -13.49 -10.71 -13.37
C ASP A 74 -14.11 -9.82 -12.26
N GLU A 75 -15.38 -10.07 -11.92
CA GLU A 75 -16.10 -9.37 -10.85
C GLU A 75 -15.42 -9.56 -9.49
N ARG A 76 -14.83 -10.74 -9.24
CA ARG A 76 -14.11 -11.01 -7.98
C ARG A 76 -12.81 -10.22 -7.90
N ALA A 77 -12.10 -10.07 -9.00
CA ALA A 77 -10.94 -9.18 -9.09
C ALA A 77 -11.33 -7.74 -8.76
N LEU A 78 -12.48 -7.28 -9.27
CA LEU A 78 -12.98 -5.94 -9.00
C LEU A 78 -13.38 -5.74 -7.53
N GLN A 79 -13.95 -6.75 -6.87
CA GLN A 79 -14.24 -6.73 -5.42
C GLN A 79 -12.94 -6.64 -4.61
N TRP A 80 -11.89 -7.39 -4.99
CA TRP A 80 -10.58 -7.30 -4.35
C TRP A 80 -9.94 -5.93 -4.51
N TRP A 81 -10.05 -5.33 -5.69
CA TRP A 81 -9.58 -3.97 -5.91
C TRP A 81 -10.31 -2.97 -5.02
N GLN A 82 -11.62 -3.06 -4.90
CA GLN A 82 -12.41 -2.19 -4.02
C GLN A 82 -11.99 -2.33 -2.55
N ARG A 83 -11.76 -3.54 -2.06
CA ARG A 83 -11.24 -3.78 -0.70
C ARG A 83 -9.89 -3.10 -0.45
N GLY A 84 -9.05 -3.03 -1.47
CA GLY A 84 -7.80 -2.27 -1.37
C GLY A 84 -8.02 -0.77 -1.23
N LEU A 85 -8.99 -0.19 -1.93
CA LEU A 85 -9.39 1.21 -1.74
C LEU A 85 -9.92 1.45 -0.33
N GLU A 86 -10.80 0.58 0.16
CA GLU A 86 -11.39 0.63 1.51
C GLU A 86 -10.30 0.55 2.59
N MET A 87 -9.34 -0.36 2.42
CA MET A 87 -8.19 -0.46 3.33
C MET A 87 -7.33 0.81 3.34
N LEU A 88 -7.03 1.38 2.17
CA LEU A 88 -6.31 2.66 2.10
C LEU A 88 -7.05 3.78 2.81
N LEU A 89 -8.36 3.88 2.59
CA LEU A 89 -9.18 4.87 3.27
C LEU A 89 -9.14 4.68 4.79
N ALA A 90 -9.30 3.43 5.28
CA ALA A 90 -9.23 3.13 6.70
C ALA A 90 -7.88 3.51 7.32
N VAL A 91 -6.77 3.21 6.63
CA VAL A 91 -5.41 3.61 7.04
C VAL A 91 -5.30 5.13 7.15
N HIS A 92 -5.78 5.86 6.15
CA HIS A 92 -5.68 7.32 6.11
C HIS A 92 -6.58 8.01 7.13
N LEU A 93 -7.80 7.51 7.36
CA LEU A 93 -8.70 8.00 8.41
C LEU A 93 -8.14 7.76 9.83
N ALA A 94 -7.38 6.68 10.02
CA ALA A 94 -6.64 6.43 11.24
C ALA A 94 -5.39 7.32 11.42
N GLY A 95 -5.16 8.31 10.55
CA GLY A 95 -3.97 9.17 10.59
C GLY A 95 -2.68 8.43 10.24
N GLN A 96 -2.77 7.30 9.53
CA GLN A 96 -1.66 6.44 9.16
C GLN A 96 -1.34 6.54 7.65
N TYR A 97 -0.29 5.85 7.23
CA TYR A 97 0.12 5.66 5.82
C TYR A 97 0.71 4.25 5.67
N LEU A 98 0.83 3.75 4.44
CA LEU A 98 1.51 2.48 4.16
C LEU A 98 2.93 2.68 3.65
N GLY A 99 3.18 3.73 2.87
CA GLY A 99 4.49 4.07 2.27
C GLY A 99 4.74 3.36 0.95
N GLN A 100 4.37 2.09 0.84
CA GLN A 100 4.50 1.26 -0.37
C GLN A 100 3.19 0.54 -0.72
N ALA A 101 2.09 1.28 -0.92
CA ALA A 101 0.76 0.73 -1.21
C ALA A 101 0.63 0.14 -2.63
N PHE A 102 1.62 -0.64 -3.08
CA PHE A 102 1.53 -1.38 -4.34
C PHE A 102 0.65 -2.61 -4.19
N ALA A 103 -0.12 -2.96 -5.22
CA ALA A 103 -1.01 -4.14 -5.19
C ALA A 103 -0.28 -5.45 -4.80
N ARG A 104 1.00 -5.61 -5.14
CA ARG A 104 1.82 -6.76 -4.73
C ARG A 104 2.09 -6.84 -3.22
N ASN A 105 1.93 -5.73 -2.49
CA ASN A 105 2.19 -5.63 -1.05
C ASN A 105 0.92 -5.87 -0.21
N PHE A 106 -0.13 -6.42 -0.81
CA PHE A 106 -1.33 -6.87 -0.12
C PHE A 106 -1.55 -8.35 -0.35
N ILE A 107 -1.93 -9.07 0.71
CA ILE A 107 -2.33 -10.47 0.67
C ILE A 107 -3.83 -10.58 0.93
N GLY A 108 -4.55 -11.22 0.00
CA GLY A 108 -5.96 -11.60 0.20
C GLY A 108 -6.04 -12.83 1.10
N GLN A 109 -6.63 -12.68 2.28
CA GLN A 109 -6.81 -13.73 3.27
C GLN A 109 -8.29 -13.85 3.65
N GLY A 110 -8.94 -14.93 3.23
CA GLY A 110 -10.39 -15.05 3.38
C GLY A 110 -11.12 -13.98 2.56
N ASP A 111 -11.75 -13.04 3.24
CA ASP A 111 -12.49 -11.93 2.63
C ASP A 111 -11.85 -10.55 2.87
N ARG A 112 -10.67 -10.48 3.47
CA ARG A 112 -9.96 -9.24 3.81
C ARG A 112 -8.55 -9.21 3.23
N LEU A 113 -7.97 -7.99 3.20
CA LEU A 113 -6.58 -7.78 2.83
C LEU A 113 -5.72 -7.64 4.09
N VAL A 114 -4.46 -8.07 3.97
CA VAL A 114 -3.38 -7.84 4.93
C VAL A 114 -2.28 -7.07 4.19
N ALA A 115 -1.86 -5.93 4.73
CA ALA A 115 -0.80 -5.13 4.13
C ALA A 115 0.58 -5.59 4.60
N LEU A 116 1.57 -5.52 3.71
CA LEU A 116 2.96 -5.93 3.90
C LEU A 116 3.91 -4.82 3.45
N ASP A 117 5.21 -4.96 3.81
CA ASP A 117 6.33 -4.17 3.30
C ASP A 117 6.27 -2.70 3.75
N PHE A 118 6.78 -2.45 4.96
CA PHE A 118 6.76 -1.13 5.61
C PHE A 118 8.17 -0.55 5.81
N GLU A 119 9.14 -0.95 5.02
CA GLU A 119 10.54 -0.51 5.15
C GLU A 119 10.75 0.95 4.74
N ASP A 120 9.88 1.50 3.87
CA ASP A 120 9.99 2.88 3.38
C ASP A 120 9.40 3.88 4.39
N ASP A 121 10.12 5.00 4.61
CA ASP A 121 9.67 6.09 5.47
C ASP A 121 9.49 7.38 4.67
N PRO A 122 8.33 7.57 4.07
CA PRO A 122 8.06 8.79 3.33
C PRO A 122 8.06 10.04 4.22
N LEU A 123 7.76 9.92 5.52
CA LEU A 123 7.75 11.07 6.43
C LEU A 123 9.13 11.69 6.64
N ALA A 124 10.20 10.96 6.36
CA ALA A 124 11.55 11.55 6.33
C ALA A 124 11.74 12.58 5.21
N ALA A 125 10.86 12.61 4.19
CA ALA A 125 10.98 13.48 3.01
C ALA A 125 9.73 14.31 2.69
N MET A 126 8.57 13.99 3.30
CA MET A 126 7.29 14.63 2.99
C MET A 126 6.33 14.62 4.18
N SER A 127 5.27 15.43 4.12
CA SER A 127 4.21 15.46 5.13
C SER A 127 3.30 14.23 5.05
N LEU A 128 2.54 13.95 6.13
CA LEU A 128 1.58 12.85 6.17
C LEU A 128 0.55 12.91 5.02
N PRO A 129 -0.10 14.04 4.70
CA PRO A 129 -1.01 14.09 3.56
C PRO A 129 -0.33 13.75 2.21
N GLN A 130 0.95 14.10 2.06
CA GLN A 130 1.71 13.75 0.86
C GLN A 130 2.07 12.26 0.81
N ALA A 131 2.39 11.63 1.96
CA ALA A 131 2.59 10.20 2.06
C ALA A 131 1.30 9.43 1.74
N GLN A 132 0.16 9.88 2.25
CA GLN A 132 -1.16 9.33 1.94
C GLN A 132 -1.52 9.48 0.45
N ALA A 133 -1.26 10.63 -0.15
CA ALA A 133 -1.43 10.82 -1.60
C ALA A 133 -0.54 9.86 -2.42
N ARG A 134 0.70 9.62 -1.96
CA ARG A 134 1.62 8.65 -2.56
C ARG A 134 1.07 7.23 -2.50
N ASP A 135 0.42 6.84 -1.40
CA ASP A 135 -0.22 5.53 -1.27
C ASP A 135 -1.32 5.35 -2.33
N TRP A 136 -2.21 6.35 -2.50
CA TRP A 136 -3.21 6.31 -3.56
C TRP A 136 -2.59 6.17 -4.95
N MET A 137 -1.55 6.96 -5.25
CA MET A 137 -0.85 6.90 -6.54
C MET A 137 -0.22 5.52 -6.78
N ALA A 138 0.46 4.95 -5.77
CA ALA A 138 1.08 3.63 -5.86
C ALA A 138 0.04 2.53 -6.10
N TYR A 139 -1.06 2.56 -5.37
CA TYR A 139 -2.14 1.58 -5.50
C TYR A 139 -2.81 1.64 -6.88
N LEU A 140 -3.27 2.82 -7.29
CA LEU A 140 -3.95 3.03 -8.56
C LEU A 140 -3.03 2.71 -9.74
N HIS A 141 -1.77 3.15 -9.68
CA HIS A 141 -0.79 2.84 -10.72
C HIS A 141 -0.52 1.34 -10.85
N SER A 142 -0.26 0.65 -9.72
CA SER A 142 0.09 -0.76 -9.72
C SER A 142 -1.08 -1.68 -10.10
N SER A 143 -2.32 -1.27 -9.87
CA SER A 143 -3.53 -2.00 -10.27
C SER A 143 -3.99 -1.67 -11.69
N ALA A 144 -3.57 -0.55 -12.28
CA ALA A 144 -4.09 -0.03 -13.55
C ALA A 144 -4.00 -1.03 -14.73
N ARG A 145 -2.95 -1.86 -14.78
CA ARG A 145 -2.80 -2.87 -15.85
C ARG A 145 -3.89 -3.93 -15.77
N ALA A 146 -4.15 -4.46 -14.57
CA ALA A 146 -5.18 -5.46 -14.35
C ALA A 146 -6.58 -4.88 -14.60
N LEU A 147 -6.85 -3.65 -14.14
CA LEU A 147 -8.12 -2.98 -14.37
C LEU A 147 -8.40 -2.72 -15.86
N ARG A 148 -7.37 -2.45 -16.65
CA ARG A 148 -7.52 -2.33 -18.11
C ARG A 148 -7.89 -3.62 -18.81
N ALA A 149 -7.52 -4.78 -18.23
CA ALA A 149 -7.87 -6.10 -18.73
C ALA A 149 -9.31 -6.53 -18.40
N LEU A 150 -10.02 -5.80 -17.53
CA LEU A 150 -11.43 -6.07 -17.23
C LEU A 150 -12.31 -5.96 -18.47
N PRO A 151 -13.38 -6.79 -18.58
CA PRO A 151 -14.44 -6.61 -19.56
C PRO A 151 -15.00 -5.16 -19.51
N PRO A 152 -15.39 -4.57 -20.66
CA PRO A 152 -15.88 -3.18 -20.72
C PRO A 152 -16.97 -2.88 -19.68
N ALA A 153 -17.97 -3.77 -19.56
CA ALA A 153 -19.07 -3.59 -18.61
C ALA A 153 -18.61 -3.46 -17.15
N LEU A 154 -17.58 -4.19 -16.73
CA LEU A 154 -17.01 -4.07 -15.38
C LEU A 154 -16.12 -2.83 -15.27
N ARG A 155 -15.33 -2.55 -16.28
CA ARG A 155 -14.44 -1.38 -16.30
C ARG A 155 -15.20 -0.06 -16.18
N ASP A 156 -16.37 0.03 -16.79
CA ASP A 156 -17.23 1.22 -16.76
C ASP A 156 -17.80 1.51 -15.36
N THR A 157 -17.78 0.52 -14.45
CA THR A 157 -18.19 0.69 -13.03
C THR A 157 -17.11 1.31 -12.13
N LEU A 158 -15.82 1.30 -12.57
CA LEU A 158 -14.68 1.75 -11.75
C LEU A 158 -14.84 3.16 -11.17
N PRO A 159 -15.27 4.20 -11.94
CA PRO A 159 -15.41 5.54 -11.38
C PRO A 159 -16.50 5.61 -10.30
N GLY A 160 -17.57 4.82 -10.44
CA GLY A 160 -18.64 4.73 -9.44
C GLY A 160 -18.15 4.09 -8.15
N ARG A 161 -17.43 2.98 -8.24
CA ARG A 161 -16.86 2.28 -7.07
C ARG A 161 -15.84 3.13 -6.32
N LEU A 162 -14.96 3.84 -7.05
CA LEU A 162 -14.01 4.75 -6.42
C LEU A 162 -14.73 5.88 -5.66
N ARG A 163 -15.73 6.50 -6.28
CA ARG A 163 -16.54 7.55 -5.63
C ARG A 163 -17.27 7.02 -4.39
N ALA A 164 -17.83 5.82 -4.44
CA ALA A 164 -18.54 5.22 -3.32
C ALA A 164 -17.63 4.96 -2.10
N VAL A 165 -16.35 4.67 -2.32
CA VAL A 165 -15.38 4.51 -1.22
C VAL A 165 -14.96 5.86 -0.64
N LEU A 166 -14.91 6.93 -1.45
CA LEU A 166 -14.44 8.26 -1.02
C LEU A 166 -15.55 9.17 -0.48
N ALA A 167 -16.83 8.76 -0.58
CA ALA A 167 -17.99 9.50 -0.08
C ALA A 167 -18.22 9.25 1.42
#